data_19820d534d386fb407cb904a1446cf4d
#
_entry.id   19820d534d386fb407cb904a1446cf4d
#
_cell.length_a   1.000
_cell.length_b   1.000
_cell.length_c   1.000
_cell.angle_alpha   90.00
_cell.angle_beta   90.00
_cell.angle_gamma   90.00
#
_symmetry.space_group_name_H-M   'P 1'
#
loop_
_entity.id
_entity.type
_entity.pdbx_description
1 polymer ?
#
loop_
_entity_poly.entity_id
_entity_poly.type
_entity_poly.pdbx_seq_one_letter_code
_entity_poly.pdbx_strand_id
1 'polypeptide(L)'
;MPGGVAARAANAYNAPMLDTLSFDQNGLIPAIAQQHDSGEVLMLAWMNREAVAETLATGRVCYWSRSRGRLWRKGETSGQTQRLVDLRFDCDADALLLLVDQTGVACHTGRRSCFYTAIRDGQAIEIATPIADPATLYTR
;
A
#
# COMPACT_ATOMS: atom_id res chain seq x y z
N MET A 1 24.72 -11.26 11.99
CA MET A 1 23.47 -10.53 11.94
C MET A 1 22.34 -11.42 12.33
N PRO A 2 21.63 -11.01 13.32
CA PRO A 2 20.53 -11.84 13.76
C PRO A 2 19.42 -11.85 12.75
N GLY A 3 18.98 -13.01 12.44
CA GLY A 3 17.73 -13.22 11.81
C GLY A 3 17.67 -12.93 10.34
N GLY A 4 16.96 -13.73 9.65
CA GLY A 4 16.50 -13.46 8.32
C GLY A 4 15.19 -12.67 8.36
N VAL A 5 14.50 -12.68 7.25
CA VAL A 5 13.21 -12.00 7.10
C VAL A 5 12.20 -12.47 8.14
N ALA A 6 12.18 -13.78 8.45
CA ALA A 6 11.23 -14.31 9.43
C ALA A 6 11.45 -13.72 10.83
N ALA A 7 12.70 -13.58 11.27
CA ALA A 7 12.99 -13.00 12.58
C ALA A 7 12.64 -11.52 12.61
N ARG A 8 12.89 -10.79 11.53
CA ARG A 8 12.50 -9.39 11.44
C ARG A 8 10.98 -9.23 11.47
N ALA A 9 10.25 -10.11 10.78
CA ALA A 9 8.79 -10.06 10.74
C ALA A 9 8.22 -10.29 12.15
N ALA A 10 8.75 -11.29 12.90
CA ALA A 10 8.31 -11.54 14.25
C ALA A 10 8.60 -10.36 15.17
N ASN A 11 9.79 -9.78 15.07
CA ASN A 11 10.15 -8.60 15.87
C ASN A 11 9.29 -7.40 15.53
N ALA A 12 9.03 -7.15 14.23
CA ALA A 12 8.19 -6.04 13.80
C ALA A 12 6.76 -6.19 14.30
N TYR A 13 6.19 -7.41 14.22
CA TYR A 13 4.82 -7.67 14.68
C TYR A 13 4.67 -7.37 16.17
N ASN A 14 5.67 -7.73 16.95
CA ASN A 14 5.65 -7.55 18.41
C ASN A 14 6.28 -6.24 18.84
N ALA A 15 6.71 -5.37 17.92
CA ALA A 15 7.37 -4.13 18.25
C ALA A 15 6.41 -3.19 18.99
N PRO A 16 6.84 -2.65 20.15
CA PRO A 16 5.98 -1.75 20.91
C PRO A 16 5.52 -0.51 20.13
N MET A 17 6.27 -0.08 19.13
CA MET A 17 5.90 1.08 18.32
C MET A 17 4.59 0.88 17.57
N LEU A 18 4.22 -0.37 17.26
CA LEU A 18 2.93 -0.65 16.63
C LEU A 18 1.75 -0.36 17.56
N ASP A 19 1.98 -0.37 18.86
CA ASP A 19 0.94 -0.04 19.85
C ASP A 19 0.62 1.45 19.87
N THR A 20 1.46 2.29 19.26
CA THR A 20 1.18 3.72 19.12
C THR A 20 0.19 4.02 18.00
N LEU A 21 -0.03 3.07 17.09
CA LEU A 21 -0.96 3.25 15.99
C LEU A 21 -2.39 3.03 16.47
N SER A 22 -3.29 3.90 16.00
CA SER A 22 -4.72 3.81 16.32
C SER A 22 -5.45 3.09 15.20
N PHE A 23 -5.56 1.78 15.34
CA PHE A 23 -6.39 0.99 14.42
C PHE A 23 -7.87 1.22 14.74
N ASP A 24 -8.73 1.10 13.73
CA ASP A 24 -10.15 1.30 13.92
C ASP A 24 -10.78 0.10 14.63
N GLN A 25 -12.11 0.13 14.77
CA GLN A 25 -12.86 -0.92 15.48
C GLN A 25 -12.73 -2.29 14.82
N ASN A 26 -12.35 -2.32 13.54
CA ASN A 26 -12.12 -3.55 12.79
C ASN A 26 -10.65 -3.96 12.77
N GLY A 27 -9.80 -3.25 13.49
CA GLY A 27 -8.37 -3.51 13.53
C GLY A 27 -7.64 -3.04 12.27
N LEU A 28 -8.18 -2.04 11.57
CA LEU A 28 -7.62 -1.55 10.30
C LEU A 28 -7.18 -0.10 10.41
N ILE A 29 -6.19 0.26 9.59
CA ILE A 29 -5.70 1.62 9.47
C ILE A 29 -5.56 1.93 7.97
N PRO A 30 -6.03 3.10 7.51
CA PRO A 30 -5.86 3.47 6.11
C PRO A 30 -4.42 3.81 5.81
N ALA A 31 -3.98 3.46 4.61
CA ALA A 31 -2.61 3.66 4.17
C ALA A 31 -2.60 4.26 2.77
N ILE A 32 -1.97 5.42 2.64
CA ILE A 32 -1.77 6.09 1.36
C ILE A 32 -0.40 5.69 0.83
N ALA A 33 -0.33 5.26 -0.42
CA ALA A 33 0.94 5.00 -1.08
C ALA A 33 1.26 6.16 -2.02
N GLN A 34 2.45 6.72 -1.85
CA GLN A 34 2.94 7.87 -2.62
C GLN A 34 4.30 7.53 -3.19
N GLN A 35 4.53 7.85 -4.47
CA GLN A 35 5.83 7.63 -5.08
C GLN A 35 6.86 8.55 -4.44
N HIS A 36 7.98 7.98 -4.00
CA HIS A 36 8.94 8.68 -3.13
C HIS A 36 9.67 9.81 -3.84
N ASP A 37 9.92 9.68 -5.13
CA ASP A 37 10.75 10.63 -5.87
C ASP A 37 9.97 11.68 -6.64
N SER A 38 8.69 11.46 -6.86
CA SER A 38 7.83 12.41 -7.60
C SER A 38 6.76 13.06 -6.74
N GLY A 39 6.40 12.43 -5.63
CA GLY A 39 5.28 12.86 -4.81
C GLY A 39 3.91 12.44 -5.36
N GLU A 40 3.89 11.66 -6.44
CA GLU A 40 2.62 11.19 -7.01
C GLU A 40 1.89 10.29 -6.02
N VAL A 41 0.63 10.62 -5.72
CA VAL A 41 -0.22 9.78 -4.89
C VAL A 41 -0.75 8.63 -5.74
N LEU A 42 -0.48 7.40 -5.32
CA LEU A 42 -0.73 6.21 -6.12
C LEU A 42 -2.05 5.54 -5.78
N MET A 43 -2.31 5.35 -4.49
CA MET A 43 -3.50 4.61 -4.06
C MET A 43 -3.72 4.80 -2.56
N LEU A 44 -4.91 4.39 -2.11
CA LEU A 44 -5.23 4.22 -0.69
C LEU A 44 -5.77 2.81 -0.50
N ALA A 45 -5.27 2.11 0.52
CA ALA A 45 -5.76 0.80 0.90
C ALA A 45 -5.70 0.66 2.41
N TRP A 46 -5.99 -0.53 2.92
CA TRP A 46 -6.09 -0.76 4.36
C TRP A 46 -5.02 -1.74 4.81
N MET A 47 -4.59 -1.59 6.06
CA MET A 47 -3.64 -2.49 6.69
C MET A 47 -4.18 -2.89 8.06
N ASN A 48 -3.99 -4.15 8.44
CA ASN A 48 -4.10 -4.54 9.83
C ASN A 48 -2.70 -4.55 10.46
N ARG A 49 -2.59 -4.87 11.73
CA ARG A 49 -1.29 -4.89 12.42
C ARG A 49 -0.29 -5.80 11.74
N GLU A 50 -0.74 -6.97 11.29
CA GLU A 50 0.13 -7.94 10.61
C GLU A 50 0.65 -7.39 9.28
N ALA A 51 -0.20 -6.69 8.53
CA ALA A 51 0.22 -6.07 7.26
C ALA A 51 1.30 -5.01 7.49
N VAL A 52 1.13 -4.17 8.51
CA VAL A 52 2.14 -3.16 8.86
C VAL A 52 3.45 -3.85 9.24
N ALA A 53 3.37 -4.86 10.09
CA ALA A 53 4.56 -5.58 10.55
C ALA A 53 5.31 -6.24 9.39
N GLU A 54 4.59 -6.91 8.49
CA GLU A 54 5.21 -7.55 7.33
C GLU A 54 5.85 -6.52 6.40
N THR A 55 5.18 -5.40 6.17
CA THR A 55 5.71 -4.32 5.34
C THR A 55 7.03 -3.81 5.89
N LEU A 56 7.09 -3.56 7.19
CA LEU A 56 8.31 -3.08 7.85
C LEU A 56 9.43 -4.14 7.82
N ALA A 57 9.07 -5.40 8.00
CA ALA A 57 10.05 -6.49 8.06
C ALA A 57 10.65 -6.80 6.68
N THR A 58 9.84 -6.78 5.63
CA THR A 58 10.27 -7.21 4.30
C THR A 58 10.68 -6.06 3.39
N GLY A 59 10.21 -4.84 3.68
CA GLY A 59 10.37 -3.72 2.76
C GLY A 59 9.46 -3.79 1.55
N ARG A 60 8.54 -4.73 1.52
CA ARG A 60 7.55 -4.90 0.46
C ARG A 60 6.18 -4.64 1.02
N VAL A 61 5.40 -3.78 0.35
CA VAL A 61 4.12 -3.35 0.91
C VAL A 61 3.10 -4.48 0.86
N CYS A 62 2.49 -4.73 2.01
CA CYS A 62 1.43 -5.70 2.23
C CYS A 62 0.22 -4.96 2.79
N TYR A 63 -0.95 -5.19 2.20
CA TYR A 63 -2.20 -4.61 2.64
C TYR A 63 -3.13 -5.69 3.19
N TRP A 64 -4.23 -5.25 3.78
CA TRP A 64 -5.33 -6.13 4.16
C TRP A 64 -6.47 -5.93 3.16
N SER A 65 -6.88 -7.02 2.51
CA SER A 65 -8.04 -6.98 1.61
C SER A 65 -9.31 -7.13 2.44
N ARG A 66 -10.11 -6.07 2.52
CA ARG A 66 -11.36 -6.10 3.27
C ARG A 66 -12.39 -7.04 2.63
N SER A 67 -12.40 -7.10 1.30
CA SER A 67 -13.37 -7.95 0.58
C SER A 67 -13.04 -9.43 0.68
N ARG A 68 -11.74 -9.77 0.71
CA ARG A 68 -11.30 -11.17 0.76
C ARG A 68 -10.99 -11.65 2.17
N GLY A 69 -10.85 -10.72 3.13
CA GLY A 69 -10.53 -11.05 4.52
C GLY A 69 -9.16 -11.69 4.68
N ARG A 70 -8.17 -11.22 3.94
CA ARG A 70 -6.81 -11.78 4.00
C ARG A 70 -5.77 -10.72 3.65
N LEU A 71 -4.51 -11.05 3.96
CA LEU A 71 -3.37 -10.23 3.55
C LEU A 71 -3.25 -10.22 2.02
N TRP A 72 -2.88 -9.07 1.49
CA TRP A 72 -2.68 -8.88 0.06
C TRP A 72 -1.33 -8.19 -0.16
N ARG A 73 -0.37 -8.93 -0.66
CA ARG A 73 0.95 -8.42 -0.97
C ARG A 73 0.90 -7.75 -2.32
N LYS A 74 1.16 -6.45 -2.33
CA LYS A 74 1.02 -5.64 -3.54
C LYS A 74 1.91 -6.21 -4.64
N GLY A 75 1.30 -6.55 -5.77
CA GLY A 75 2.02 -7.07 -6.92
C GLY A 75 2.34 -8.56 -6.88
N GLU A 76 1.82 -9.32 -5.90
CA GLU A 76 2.11 -10.76 -5.82
C GLU A 76 1.62 -11.53 -7.05
N THR A 77 0.57 -11.06 -7.72
CA THR A 77 0.06 -11.66 -8.94
C THR A 77 0.50 -10.89 -10.18
N SER A 78 0.37 -9.57 -10.16
CA SER A 78 0.61 -8.72 -11.33
C SER A 78 2.07 -8.39 -11.56
N GLY A 79 2.93 -8.53 -10.54
CA GLY A 79 4.31 -8.07 -10.59
C GLY A 79 4.49 -6.57 -10.36
N GLN A 80 3.39 -5.84 -10.15
CA GLN A 80 3.40 -4.38 -9.93
C GLN A 80 3.61 -4.11 -8.44
N THR A 81 4.82 -4.37 -7.96
CA THR A 81 5.17 -4.33 -6.53
C THR A 81 5.42 -2.92 -6.05
N GLN A 82 5.37 -2.74 -4.73
CA GLN A 82 5.75 -1.51 -4.06
C GLN A 82 6.86 -1.82 -3.06
N ARG A 83 8.03 -1.19 -3.25
CA ARG A 83 9.12 -1.26 -2.29
C ARG A 83 8.99 -0.09 -1.33
N LEU A 84 9.01 -0.38 -0.03
CA LEU A 84 8.89 0.67 0.98
C LEU A 84 10.21 1.46 1.07
N VAL A 85 10.11 2.77 0.96
CA VAL A 85 11.22 3.70 1.18
C VAL A 85 11.12 4.30 2.57
N ASP A 86 9.90 4.71 2.99
CA ASP A 86 9.66 5.34 4.29
C ASP A 86 8.22 5.11 4.69
N LEU A 87 7.96 4.99 5.98
CA LEU A 87 6.61 4.84 6.51
C LEU A 87 6.39 5.89 7.59
N ARG A 88 5.33 6.67 7.43
CA ARG A 88 4.96 7.75 8.34
C ARG A 88 3.54 7.55 8.82
N PHE A 89 3.22 8.06 9.99
CA PHE A 89 1.84 8.15 10.45
C PHE A 89 1.52 9.59 10.79
N ASP A 90 0.23 9.92 10.80
CA ASP A 90 -0.21 11.30 11.00
C ASP A 90 -0.26 11.68 12.48
N CYS A 91 -0.73 12.89 12.77
CA CYS A 91 -0.61 13.49 14.10
C CYS A 91 -1.38 12.74 15.20
N ASP A 92 -2.44 12.04 14.84
CA ASP A 92 -3.23 11.21 15.77
C ASP A 92 -3.03 9.72 15.54
N ALA A 93 -2.08 9.35 14.68
CA ALA A 93 -1.64 7.98 14.44
C ALA A 93 -2.74 7.05 13.92
N ASP A 94 -3.71 7.59 13.18
CA ASP A 94 -4.81 6.81 12.62
C ASP A 94 -4.79 6.72 11.10
N ALA A 95 -3.72 7.19 10.47
CA ALA A 95 -3.51 7.06 9.02
C ALA A 95 -2.01 6.91 8.73
N LEU A 96 -1.69 6.09 7.74
CA LEU A 96 -0.30 5.85 7.33
C LEU A 96 -0.03 6.49 5.98
N LEU A 97 1.19 7.01 5.83
CA LEU A 97 1.72 7.44 4.54
C LEU A 97 2.94 6.58 4.24
N LEU A 98 2.85 5.82 3.16
CA LEU A 98 3.92 4.98 2.69
C LEU A 98 4.59 5.65 1.51
N LEU A 99 5.85 6.05 1.65
CA LEU A 99 6.66 6.47 0.52
C LEU A 99 7.25 5.22 -0.09
N VAL A 100 6.92 4.97 -1.35
CA VAL A 100 7.24 3.72 -2.01
C VAL A 100 7.95 3.96 -3.34
N ASP A 101 8.59 2.91 -3.84
CA ASP A 101 9.04 2.85 -5.22
C ASP A 101 8.13 1.86 -5.94
N GLN A 102 7.22 2.39 -6.74
CA GLN A 102 6.21 1.59 -7.45
C GLN A 102 6.82 1.03 -8.75
N THR A 103 6.82 -0.29 -8.86
CA THR A 103 7.11 -0.95 -10.12
C THR A 103 5.86 -0.91 -11.00
N GLY A 104 5.98 -0.30 -12.18
CA GLY A 104 4.86 -0.22 -13.13
C GLY A 104 3.71 0.62 -12.61
N VAL A 105 2.52 0.02 -12.54
CA VAL A 105 1.28 0.73 -12.24
C VAL A 105 0.68 0.26 -10.92
N ALA A 106 0.09 1.19 -10.16
CA ALA A 106 -0.57 0.86 -8.90
C ALA A 106 -1.98 0.33 -9.14
N CYS A 107 -2.67 0.84 -10.14
CA CYS A 107 -4.08 0.54 -10.36
C CYS A 107 -4.28 -0.67 -11.27
N HIS A 108 -5.25 -1.53 -10.93
CA HIS A 108 -5.60 -2.70 -11.75
C HIS A 108 -6.16 -2.32 -13.13
N THR A 109 -6.53 -1.05 -13.33
CA THR A 109 -6.98 -0.55 -14.63
C THR A 109 -5.81 -0.26 -15.58
N GLY A 110 -4.57 -0.46 -15.14
CA GLY A 110 -3.39 -0.16 -15.93
C GLY A 110 -2.91 1.27 -15.82
N ARG A 111 -3.51 2.06 -14.96
CA ARG A 111 -3.08 3.44 -14.71
C ARG A 111 -2.08 3.48 -13.57
N ARG A 112 -1.13 4.41 -13.66
CA ARG A 112 -0.11 4.57 -12.64
C ARG A 112 -0.72 4.81 -11.26
N SER A 113 -1.70 5.72 -11.17
CA SER A 113 -2.41 6.06 -9.95
C SER A 113 -3.85 5.58 -10.02
N CYS A 114 -4.38 5.16 -8.87
CA CYS A 114 -5.81 4.88 -8.74
C CYS A 114 -6.65 6.14 -8.80
N PHE A 115 -6.06 7.30 -8.58
CA PHE A 115 -6.76 8.59 -8.54
C PHE A 115 -6.74 9.24 -9.91
N TYR A 116 -7.42 8.64 -10.88
CA TYR A 116 -7.42 9.09 -12.27
C TYR A 116 -8.74 9.72 -12.71
N THR A 117 -9.67 9.89 -11.80
CA THR A 117 -10.96 10.55 -12.09
C THR A 117 -11.09 11.78 -11.22
N ALA A 118 -11.26 12.93 -11.84
CA ALA A 118 -11.46 14.19 -11.14
C ALA A 118 -12.93 14.62 -11.25
N ILE A 119 -13.40 15.36 -10.25
CA ILE A 119 -14.71 16.01 -10.31
C ILE A 119 -14.46 17.47 -10.66
N ARG A 120 -14.93 17.89 -11.82
CA ARG A 120 -14.77 19.26 -12.32
C ARG A 120 -16.09 19.75 -12.89
N ASP A 121 -16.54 20.91 -12.43
CA ASP A 121 -17.84 21.48 -12.84
C ASP A 121 -18.98 20.48 -12.67
N GLY A 122 -18.97 19.73 -11.57
CA GLY A 122 -20.00 18.75 -11.25
C GLY A 122 -19.97 17.47 -12.07
N GLN A 123 -18.90 17.25 -12.84
CA GLN A 123 -18.77 16.07 -13.70
C GLN A 123 -17.53 15.26 -13.36
N ALA A 124 -17.62 13.94 -13.52
CA ALA A 124 -16.49 13.03 -13.37
C ALA A 124 -15.72 13.00 -14.69
N ILE A 125 -14.44 13.36 -14.64
CA ILE A 125 -13.57 13.44 -15.81
C ILE A 125 -12.34 12.58 -15.57
N GLU A 126 -12.03 11.70 -16.52
CA GLU A 126 -10.80 10.93 -16.47
C GLU A 126 -9.61 11.80 -16.86
N ILE A 127 -8.60 11.87 -15.98
CA ILE A 127 -7.43 12.73 -16.18
C ILE A 127 -6.16 11.95 -16.49
N ALA A 128 -6.25 10.63 -16.60
CA ALA A 128 -5.12 9.77 -16.96
C ALA A 128 -5.62 8.59 -17.76
N THR A 129 -4.77 8.14 -18.70
CA THR A 129 -5.06 6.95 -19.52
C THR A 129 -4.22 5.77 -19.03
N PRO A 130 -4.66 4.52 -19.29
CA PRO A 130 -3.84 3.36 -18.96
C PRO A 130 -2.50 3.39 -19.69
N ILE A 131 -1.42 3.05 -18.98
CA ILE A 131 -0.08 2.91 -19.55
C ILE A 131 0.34 1.44 -19.61
N ALA A 132 -0.47 0.56 -19.05
CA ALA A 132 -0.30 -0.89 -19.15
C ALA A 132 -1.65 -1.50 -19.51
N ASP A 133 -1.63 -2.62 -20.24
CA ASP A 133 -2.87 -3.31 -20.60
C ASP A 133 -3.39 -4.07 -19.38
N PRO A 134 -4.58 -3.73 -18.85
CA PRO A 134 -5.12 -4.41 -17.68
C PRO A 134 -5.25 -5.91 -17.90
N ALA A 135 -5.53 -6.35 -19.12
CA ALA A 135 -5.70 -7.76 -19.42
C ALA A 135 -4.41 -8.56 -19.22
N THR A 136 -3.25 -7.93 -19.32
CA THR A 136 -1.97 -8.63 -19.18
C THR A 136 -1.46 -8.65 -17.74
N LEU A 137 -1.99 -7.81 -16.84
CA LEU A 137 -1.50 -7.69 -15.48
C LEU A 137 -1.78 -8.93 -14.64
N TYR A 138 -2.84 -9.66 -14.94
CA TYR A 138 -3.34 -10.76 -14.13
C TYR A 138 -3.44 -12.08 -14.89
N THR A 139 -2.74 -12.22 -16.01
CA THR A 139 -2.78 -13.43 -16.85
C THR A 139 -1.62 -14.37 -16.63
N ARG A 140 -0.84 -14.18 -15.58
CA ARG A 140 0.32 -15.01 -15.28
C ARG A 140 -0.04 -16.32 -14.61
#